data_651c33644b9e491e2610714854f6a267
#
_entry.id   651c33644b9e491e2610714854f6a267
#
_cell.length_a   1.000
_cell.length_b   1.000
_cell.length_c   1.000
_cell.angle_alpha   90.00
_cell.angle_beta   90.00
_cell.angle_gamma   90.00
#
_symmetry.space_group_name_H-M   'P 1'
#
loop_
_entity.id
_entity.type
_entity.pdbx_description
1 polymer ?
#
loop_
_entity_poly.entity_id
_entity_poly.type
_entity_poly.pdbx_seq_one_letter_code
_entity_poly.pdbx_strand_id
1 'polypeptide(L)'
;MNILVTVGTTRFDSLITAVETSQFLQSHEVTVQCANGQKSKNFDCTEFIEDIDAAYQQADLIVTHAGAGSVFRLLEAGQRILVVPNLEREDDHQKELAQFVDDSQYGLVCYDLARLDETLHKAATFSAEPYKKTEFHAAQEIVEWIKELD
;
A
#
# COMPACT_ATOMS: atom_id res chain seq x y z
N MET A 1 3.37 -16.98 2.82
CA MET A 1 2.69 -15.79 3.32
C MET A 1 1.49 -15.50 2.44
N ASN A 2 0.45 -14.99 3.02
CA ASN A 2 -0.69 -14.41 2.29
C ASN A 2 -0.43 -12.92 2.08
N ILE A 3 -0.33 -12.48 0.84
CA ILE A 3 -0.01 -11.10 0.51
C ILE A 3 -1.18 -10.49 -0.25
N LEU A 4 -1.62 -9.34 0.21
CA LEU A 4 -2.61 -8.53 -0.50
C LEU A 4 -1.90 -7.35 -1.16
N VAL A 5 -2.11 -7.19 -2.47
CA VAL A 5 -1.71 -5.99 -3.22
C VAL A 5 -2.96 -5.19 -3.53
N THR A 6 -2.98 -3.91 -3.18
CA THR A 6 -4.14 -3.04 -3.44
C THR A 6 -3.72 -1.69 -3.98
N VAL A 7 -4.36 -1.25 -5.05
CA VAL A 7 -4.13 0.07 -5.68
C VAL A 7 -5.27 1.05 -5.41
N GLY A 8 -6.29 0.63 -4.66
CA GLY A 8 -7.46 1.46 -4.43
C GLY A 8 -8.30 1.67 -5.70
N THR A 9 -8.82 2.86 -5.89
CA THR A 9 -9.73 3.20 -7.00
C THR A 9 -9.03 3.81 -8.21
N THR A 10 -7.77 4.16 -8.10
CA THR A 10 -6.98 4.79 -9.17
C THR A 10 -6.01 3.78 -9.78
N ARG A 11 -5.94 3.73 -11.11
CA ARG A 11 -4.99 2.85 -11.82
C ARG A 11 -3.55 3.15 -11.41
N PHE A 12 -2.79 2.09 -11.24
CA PHE A 12 -1.36 2.15 -10.97
C PHE A 12 -0.64 1.08 -11.80
N ASP A 13 -0.61 1.29 -13.12
CA ASP A 13 -0.14 0.28 -14.08
C ASP A 13 1.32 -0.13 -13.85
N SER A 14 2.20 0.78 -13.50
CA SER A 14 3.60 0.48 -13.21
C SER A 14 3.77 -0.42 -11.99
N LEU A 15 2.94 -0.25 -10.94
CA LEU A 15 2.95 -1.17 -9.80
C LEU A 15 2.48 -2.57 -10.22
N ILE A 16 1.39 -2.67 -10.96
CA ILE A 16 0.89 -3.98 -11.42
C ILE A 16 1.94 -4.68 -12.29
N THR A 17 2.62 -3.96 -13.18
CA THR A 17 3.72 -4.51 -13.98
C THR A 17 4.88 -5.01 -13.10
N ALA A 18 5.25 -4.27 -12.07
CA ALA A 18 6.30 -4.69 -11.12
C ALA A 18 5.87 -5.93 -10.31
N VAL A 19 4.61 -6.00 -9.91
CA VAL A 19 4.00 -7.16 -9.22
C VAL A 19 4.09 -8.41 -10.11
N GLU A 20 3.77 -8.29 -11.38
CA GLU A 20 3.82 -9.42 -12.34
C GLU A 20 5.21 -10.02 -12.49
N THR A 21 6.24 -9.22 -12.41
CA THR A 21 7.63 -9.65 -12.57
C THR A 21 8.32 -10.01 -11.27
N SER A 22 7.69 -9.78 -10.13
CA SER A 22 8.24 -10.04 -8.81
C SER A 22 8.41 -11.54 -8.55
N GLN A 23 9.64 -11.98 -8.38
CA GLN A 23 9.94 -13.37 -8.02
C GLN A 23 9.51 -13.67 -6.57
N PHE A 24 9.60 -12.67 -5.70
CA PHE A 24 9.12 -12.80 -4.33
C PHE A 24 7.63 -13.10 -4.30
N LEU A 25 6.82 -12.34 -5.01
CA LEU A 25 5.36 -12.52 -5.02
C LEU A 25 4.95 -13.84 -5.68
N GLN A 26 5.63 -14.26 -6.74
CA GLN A 26 5.36 -15.55 -7.40
C GLN A 26 5.57 -16.77 -6.51
N SER A 27 6.33 -16.64 -5.44
CA SER A 27 6.58 -17.71 -4.45
C SER A 27 5.61 -17.71 -3.27
N HIS A 28 4.63 -16.83 -3.26
CA HIS A 28 3.65 -16.65 -2.18
C HIS A 28 2.21 -16.69 -2.68
N GLU A 29 1.26 -16.79 -1.76
CA GLU A 29 -0.17 -16.61 -2.08
C GLU A 29 -0.49 -15.13 -2.17
N VAL A 30 -0.89 -14.67 -3.35
CA VAL A 30 -1.10 -13.26 -3.63
C VAL A 30 -2.50 -13.01 -4.16
N THR A 31 -3.19 -12.08 -3.52
CA THR A 31 -4.44 -11.50 -4.01
C THR A 31 -4.16 -10.09 -4.48
N VAL A 32 -4.58 -9.74 -5.69
CA VAL A 32 -4.39 -8.41 -6.27
C VAL A 32 -5.74 -7.71 -6.44
N GLN A 33 -5.92 -6.60 -5.76
CA GLN A 33 -7.00 -5.66 -6.03
C GLN A 33 -6.47 -4.56 -6.96
N CYS A 34 -7.05 -4.46 -8.13
CA CYS A 34 -6.66 -3.54 -9.17
C CYS A 34 -7.79 -2.56 -9.48
N ALA A 35 -7.45 -1.40 -10.03
CA ALA A 35 -8.45 -0.44 -10.44
C ALA A 35 -9.12 -0.87 -11.75
N ASN A 36 -10.21 -0.18 -12.07
CA ASN A 36 -11.04 -0.45 -13.24
C ASN A 36 -10.23 -0.68 -14.53
N GLY A 37 -10.46 -1.81 -15.16
CA GLY A 37 -9.85 -2.21 -16.42
C GLY A 37 -8.40 -2.67 -16.35
N GLN A 38 -7.77 -2.65 -15.17
CA GLN A 38 -6.45 -3.25 -15.01
C GLN A 38 -6.54 -4.78 -15.00
N LYS A 39 -5.50 -5.42 -15.52
CA LYS A 39 -5.35 -6.88 -15.52
C LYS A 39 -3.93 -7.24 -15.18
N SER A 40 -3.75 -8.39 -14.56
CA SER A 40 -2.45 -9.03 -14.38
C SER A 40 -2.41 -10.33 -15.21
N LYS A 41 -1.25 -10.69 -15.71
CA LYS A 41 -1.03 -11.95 -16.44
C LYS A 41 -0.78 -13.13 -15.50
N ASN A 42 -0.18 -12.85 -14.36
CA ASN A 42 0.32 -13.87 -13.44
C ASN A 42 -0.51 -14.00 -12.17
N PHE A 43 -1.40 -13.05 -11.89
CA PHE A 43 -2.23 -13.04 -10.70
C PHE A 43 -3.69 -12.72 -11.04
N ASP A 44 -4.59 -13.30 -10.29
CA ASP A 44 -6.00 -12.96 -10.38
C ASP A 44 -6.22 -11.53 -9.84
N CYS A 45 -6.60 -10.63 -10.74
CA CYS A 45 -6.97 -9.26 -10.40
C CYS A 45 -8.47 -9.16 -10.16
N THR A 46 -8.85 -8.61 -9.04
CA THR A 46 -10.24 -8.19 -8.77
C THR A 46 -10.32 -6.67 -8.63
N GLU A 47 -11.33 -6.06 -9.23
CA GLU A 47 -11.54 -4.62 -9.11
C GLU A 47 -12.10 -4.22 -7.74
N PHE A 48 -12.85 -5.12 -7.11
CA PHE A 48 -13.53 -4.85 -5.85
C PHE A 48 -13.44 -6.06 -4.92
N ILE A 49 -13.09 -5.79 -3.67
CA ILE A 49 -13.14 -6.76 -2.57
C ILE A 49 -14.29 -6.36 -1.66
N GLU A 50 -15.33 -7.22 -1.58
CA GLU A 50 -16.56 -6.94 -0.85
C GLU A 50 -16.29 -6.69 0.64
N ASP A 51 -15.49 -7.53 1.25
CA ASP A 51 -15.05 -7.36 2.65
C ASP A 51 -13.54 -7.11 2.70
N ILE A 52 -13.15 -5.87 2.48
CA ILE A 52 -11.74 -5.46 2.49
C ILE A 52 -11.12 -5.61 3.88
N ASP A 53 -11.88 -5.44 4.96
CA ASP A 53 -11.37 -5.60 6.32
C ASP A 53 -11.02 -7.05 6.62
N ALA A 54 -11.85 -8.00 6.18
CA ALA A 54 -11.53 -9.42 6.29
C ALA A 54 -10.27 -9.76 5.46
N ALA A 55 -10.13 -9.19 4.26
CA ALA A 55 -8.93 -9.37 3.44
C ALA A 55 -7.68 -8.80 4.13
N TYR A 56 -7.77 -7.64 4.77
CA TYR A 56 -6.68 -7.07 5.55
C TYR A 56 -6.27 -7.96 6.72
N GLN A 57 -7.23 -8.52 7.45
CA GLN A 57 -6.96 -9.39 8.59
C GLN A 57 -6.32 -10.73 8.19
N GLN A 58 -6.62 -11.24 7.01
CA GLN A 58 -6.10 -12.51 6.51
C GLN A 58 -4.70 -12.37 5.89
N ALA A 59 -4.30 -11.16 5.52
CA ALA A 59 -3.00 -10.92 4.92
C ALA A 59 -1.89 -10.85 5.97
N ASP A 60 -0.77 -11.49 5.68
CA ASP A 60 0.47 -11.39 6.46
C ASP A 60 1.25 -10.11 6.12
N LEU A 61 1.10 -9.63 4.89
CA LEU A 61 1.71 -8.41 4.37
C LEU A 61 0.75 -7.76 3.38
N ILE A 62 0.61 -6.45 3.47
CA ILE A 62 -0.21 -5.66 2.55
C ILE A 62 0.67 -4.68 1.80
N VAL A 63 0.70 -4.81 0.47
CA VAL A 63 1.32 -3.84 -0.44
C VAL A 63 0.23 -2.88 -0.89
N THR A 64 0.38 -1.61 -0.57
CA THR A 64 -0.65 -0.61 -0.84
C THR A 64 -0.07 0.65 -1.47
N HIS A 65 -0.85 1.28 -2.35
CA HIS A 65 -0.56 2.64 -2.77
C HIS A 65 -0.62 3.59 -1.56
N ALA A 66 -0.06 4.79 -1.69
CA ALA A 66 -0.05 5.76 -0.61
C ALA A 66 -1.35 6.59 -0.54
N GLY A 67 -2.50 5.92 -0.60
CA GLY A 67 -3.80 6.54 -0.38
C GLY A 67 -4.08 6.73 1.12
N ALA A 68 -4.42 7.95 1.54
CA ALA A 68 -4.56 8.29 2.96
C ALA A 68 -5.59 7.41 3.68
N GLY A 69 -6.77 7.22 3.10
CA GLY A 69 -7.81 6.40 3.69
C GLY A 69 -7.37 4.96 3.93
N SER A 70 -6.71 4.35 2.95
CA SER A 70 -6.22 2.98 3.07
C SER A 70 -5.07 2.87 4.07
N VAL A 71 -4.07 3.75 3.99
CA VAL A 71 -2.89 3.70 4.85
C VAL A 71 -3.27 3.88 6.32
N PHE A 72 -4.05 4.90 6.66
CA PHE A 72 -4.44 5.12 8.06
C PHE A 72 -5.30 3.99 8.62
N ARG A 73 -6.21 3.45 7.83
CA ARG A 73 -7.01 2.29 8.23
C ARG A 73 -6.14 1.07 8.55
N LEU A 74 -5.13 0.82 7.73
CA LEU A 74 -4.18 -0.27 7.93
C LEU A 74 -3.29 -0.06 9.16
N LEU A 75 -2.81 1.17 9.38
CA LEU A 75 -2.03 1.53 10.56
C LEU A 75 -2.85 1.38 11.85
N GLU A 76 -4.09 1.86 11.86
CA GLU A 76 -5.00 1.71 12.99
C GLU A 76 -5.31 0.24 13.31
N ALA A 77 -5.38 -0.61 12.27
CA ALA A 77 -5.58 -2.05 12.42
C ALA A 77 -4.30 -2.83 12.81
N GLY A 78 -3.15 -2.16 12.88
CA GLY A 78 -1.88 -2.78 13.22
C GLY A 78 -1.34 -3.74 12.15
N GLN A 79 -1.71 -3.52 10.89
CA GLN A 79 -1.29 -4.36 9.77
C GLN A 79 0.16 -4.09 9.36
N ARG A 80 0.84 -5.14 8.89
CA ARG A 80 2.15 -5.00 8.27
C ARG A 80 1.99 -4.49 6.85
N ILE A 81 2.56 -3.32 6.56
CA ILE A 81 2.38 -2.66 5.28
C ILE A 81 3.70 -2.35 4.57
N LEU A 82 3.65 -2.46 3.25
CA LEU A 82 4.61 -1.88 2.32
C LEU A 82 3.88 -0.84 1.48
N VAL A 83 4.26 0.41 1.63
CA VAL A 83 3.64 1.53 0.90
C VAL A 83 4.42 1.79 -0.39
N VAL A 84 3.69 1.90 -1.49
CA VAL A 84 4.25 2.24 -2.80
C VAL A 84 3.57 3.50 -3.31
N PRO A 85 4.18 4.68 -3.16
CA PRO A 85 3.59 5.91 -3.66
C PRO A 85 3.53 5.92 -5.18
N ASN A 86 2.43 6.39 -5.74
CA ASN A 86 2.29 6.58 -7.18
C ASN A 86 2.93 7.92 -7.58
N LEU A 87 4.20 7.87 -7.95
CA LEU A 87 5.00 9.05 -8.32
C LEU A 87 4.72 9.56 -9.74
N GLU A 88 3.89 8.85 -10.52
CA GLU A 88 3.43 9.30 -11.85
C GLU A 88 2.31 10.34 -11.77
N ARG A 89 1.75 10.54 -10.58
CA ARG A 89 0.74 11.59 -10.34
C ARG A 89 1.40 12.95 -10.22
N GLU A 90 0.68 14.00 -10.63
CA GLU A 90 1.15 15.37 -10.55
C GLU A 90 1.17 15.92 -9.12
N ASP A 91 0.38 15.34 -8.21
CA ASP A 91 0.35 15.74 -6.80
C ASP A 91 1.39 15.00 -5.97
N ASP A 92 1.91 15.67 -4.94
CA ASP A 92 2.92 15.12 -4.03
C ASP A 92 2.31 14.43 -2.79
N HIS A 93 0.98 14.35 -2.67
CA HIS A 93 0.30 13.84 -1.46
C HIS A 93 0.69 12.40 -1.14
N GLN A 94 0.79 11.53 -2.14
CA GLN A 94 1.20 10.15 -1.93
C GLN A 94 2.66 10.05 -1.46
N LYS A 95 3.53 10.90 -1.99
CA LYS A 95 4.94 10.96 -1.59
C LYS A 95 5.08 11.46 -0.15
N GLU A 96 4.35 12.48 0.24
CA GLU A 96 4.35 13.02 1.60
C GLU A 96 3.83 12.01 2.62
N LEU A 97 2.76 11.29 2.29
CA LEU A 97 2.23 10.24 3.15
C LEU A 97 3.20 9.05 3.28
N ALA A 98 3.82 8.64 2.18
CA ALA A 98 4.85 7.61 2.18
C ALA A 98 6.04 8.02 3.07
N GLN A 99 6.48 9.28 2.96
CA GLN A 99 7.54 9.83 3.80
C GLN A 99 7.17 9.81 5.29
N PHE A 100 5.94 10.14 5.62
CA PHE A 100 5.43 10.04 7.00
C PHE A 100 5.49 8.61 7.54
N VAL A 101 5.09 7.62 6.75
CA VAL A 101 5.16 6.20 7.14
C VAL A 101 6.59 5.75 7.36
N ASP A 102 7.50 6.16 6.47
CA ASP A 102 8.92 5.81 6.52
C ASP A 102 9.61 6.46 7.73
N ASP A 103 9.47 7.75 7.91
CA ASP A 103 10.08 8.51 9.03
C ASP A 103 9.59 8.03 10.39
N SER A 104 8.32 7.62 10.46
CA SER A 104 7.70 7.11 11.69
C SER A 104 7.97 5.62 11.94
N GLN A 105 8.60 4.92 10.99
CA GLN A 105 8.84 3.48 11.04
C GLN A 105 7.56 2.66 11.21
N TYR A 106 6.45 3.13 10.67
CA TYR A 106 5.15 2.46 10.71
C TYR A 106 4.99 1.36 9.66
N GLY A 107 5.85 1.34 8.68
CA GLY A 107 5.92 0.37 7.61
C GLY A 107 7.16 0.65 6.75
N LEU A 108 7.37 -0.16 5.72
CA LEU A 108 8.39 0.12 4.71
C LEU A 108 7.77 0.84 3.52
N VAL A 109 8.60 1.55 2.79
CA VAL A 109 8.21 2.28 1.58
C VAL A 109 9.09 1.85 0.41
N CYS A 110 8.47 1.61 -0.73
CA CYS A 110 9.16 1.37 -1.99
C CYS A 110 8.95 2.57 -2.92
N TYR A 111 9.95 3.42 -3.02
CA TYR A 111 9.94 4.57 -3.93
C TYR A 111 10.36 4.21 -5.36
N ASP A 112 11.18 3.18 -5.51
CA ASP A 112 11.68 2.70 -6.79
C ASP A 112 11.17 1.27 -7.03
N LEU A 113 10.30 1.11 -8.01
CA LEU A 113 9.70 -0.18 -8.36
C LEU A 113 10.72 -1.21 -8.84
N ALA A 114 11.88 -0.80 -9.34
CA ALA A 114 12.98 -1.70 -9.68
C ALA A 114 13.53 -2.43 -8.43
N ARG A 115 13.29 -1.88 -7.24
CA ARG A 115 13.69 -2.45 -5.95
C ARG A 115 12.53 -3.11 -5.19
N LEU A 116 11.42 -3.37 -5.86
CA LEU A 116 10.23 -3.94 -5.20
C LEU A 116 10.54 -5.26 -4.51
N ASP A 117 11.22 -6.19 -5.17
CA ASP A 117 11.58 -7.50 -4.59
C ASP A 117 12.47 -7.37 -3.36
N GLU A 118 13.49 -6.51 -3.42
CA GLU A 118 14.36 -6.23 -2.28
C GLU A 118 13.55 -5.69 -1.09
N THR A 119 12.64 -4.76 -1.36
CA THR A 119 11.81 -4.14 -0.32
C THR A 119 10.79 -5.12 0.24
N LEU A 120 10.21 -5.99 -0.58
CA LEU A 120 9.32 -7.06 -0.14
C LEU A 120 10.02 -8.05 0.80
N HIS A 121 11.24 -8.45 0.49
CA HIS A 121 12.05 -9.29 1.38
C HIS A 121 12.27 -8.64 2.74
N LYS A 122 12.54 -7.35 2.78
CA LYS A 122 12.69 -6.59 4.03
C LYS A 122 11.36 -6.47 4.76
N ALA A 123 10.26 -6.20 4.04
CA ALA A 123 8.93 -6.04 4.62
C ALA A 123 8.41 -7.33 5.28
N ALA A 124 8.78 -8.48 4.76
CA ALA A 124 8.36 -9.79 5.30
C ALA A 124 8.79 -10.00 6.76
N THR A 125 9.89 -9.39 7.18
CA THR A 125 10.45 -9.52 8.54
C THR A 125 10.54 -8.19 9.29
N PHE A 126 10.07 -7.11 8.72
CA PHE A 126 10.10 -5.80 9.34
C PHE A 126 9.20 -5.75 10.58
N SER A 127 9.72 -5.20 11.66
CA SER A 127 8.95 -4.92 12.87
C SER A 127 8.64 -3.42 12.94
N ALA A 128 7.40 -3.08 12.64
CA ALA A 128 6.96 -1.69 12.67
C ALA A 128 6.81 -1.15 14.09
N GLU A 129 7.02 0.15 14.24
CA GLU A 129 6.64 0.86 15.45
C GLU A 129 5.11 0.84 15.60
N PRO A 130 4.56 0.73 16.82
CA PRO A 130 3.14 0.82 17.05
C PRO A 130 2.60 2.18 16.61
N TYR A 131 1.57 2.16 15.74
CA TYR A 131 0.95 3.40 15.29
C TYR A 131 0.32 4.15 16.46
N LYS A 132 0.77 5.37 16.64
CA LYS A 132 0.21 6.30 17.62
C LYS A 132 -0.65 7.30 16.87
N LYS A 133 -1.96 7.20 17.03
CA LYS A 133 -2.90 8.21 16.55
C LYS A 133 -2.65 9.49 17.35
N THR A 134 -1.75 10.35 16.83
CA THR A 134 -1.42 11.61 17.46
C THR A 134 -2.63 12.54 17.42
N GLU A 135 -2.98 13.04 18.58
CA GLU A 135 -4.05 14.00 18.74
C GLU A 135 -3.78 15.24 17.89
N PHE A 136 -4.76 15.60 17.07
CA PHE A 136 -5.07 16.92 16.59
C PHE A 136 -4.27 17.52 15.41
N HIS A 137 -2.94 17.56 15.38
CA HIS A 137 -2.22 18.33 14.33
C HIS A 137 -2.07 17.55 13.01
N ALA A 138 -1.65 16.32 13.07
CA ALA A 138 -1.52 15.48 11.87
C ALA A 138 -2.89 15.13 11.27
N ALA A 139 -3.92 14.96 12.11
CA ALA A 139 -5.29 14.69 11.66
C ALA A 139 -5.90 15.91 10.95
N GLN A 140 -5.58 17.14 11.35
CA GLN A 140 -6.06 18.34 10.67
C GLN A 140 -5.38 18.54 9.32
N GLU A 141 -4.07 18.38 9.22
CA GLU A 141 -3.34 18.42 7.95
C GLU A 141 -3.85 17.36 6.98
N ILE A 142 -4.11 16.15 7.45
CA ILE A 142 -4.62 15.05 6.64
C ILE A 142 -6.07 15.28 6.21
N VAL A 143 -6.90 15.82 7.08
CA VAL A 143 -8.28 16.19 6.74
C VAL A 143 -8.29 17.33 5.72
N GLU A 144 -7.37 18.28 5.82
CA GLU A 144 -7.18 19.31 4.81
C GLU A 144 -6.72 18.73 3.48
N TRP A 145 -5.76 17.81 3.49
CA TRP A 145 -5.31 17.07 2.28
C TRP A 145 -6.44 16.29 1.62
N ILE A 146 -7.27 15.60 2.41
CA ILE A 146 -8.44 14.86 1.87
C ILE A 146 -9.46 15.80 1.26
N LYS A 147 -9.66 16.99 1.82
CA LYS A 147 -10.57 18.00 1.27
C LYS A 147 -10.06 18.64 -0.03
N GLU A 148 -8.75 18.72 -0.19
CA GLU A 148 -8.12 19.22 -1.42
C GLU A 148 -8.14 18.18 -2.56
N LEU A 149 -8.44 16.90 -2.26
CA LEU A 149 -8.55 15.80 -3.22
C LEU A 149 -9.97 15.65 -3.82
N ASP A 150 -10.97 16.32 -3.27
CA ASP A 150 -12.33 16.41 -3.79
C ASP A 150 -12.47 17.65 -4.71
#